data_bdca7d238242692c9afa550abccd50a0
#
_entry.id   bdca7d238242692c9afa550abccd50a0
#
_cell.length_a   1.000
_cell.length_b   1.000
_cell.length_c   1.000
_cell.angle_alpha   90.00
_cell.angle_beta   90.00
_cell.angle_gamma   90.00
#
_symmetry.space_group_name_H-M   'P 1'
#
loop_
_entity.id
_entity.type
_entity.pdbx_description
1 polymer ?
#
loop_
_entity_poly.entity_id
_entity_poly.type
_entity_poly.pdbx_seq_one_letter_code
_entity_poly.pdbx_strand_id
1 'polypeptide(L)'
;MVEIISGKDRGKQGKVLRASPKLEKIVVEGVALRKKHRRPRRQGQKGEVVTLPSPIHVSNTMLFCKNCNRGVRVGYQILEDGKKIRICKKCKNEV
;
A
#
# COMPACT_ATOMS: atom_id res chain seq x y z
N MET A 1 -5.47 -4.37 1.15
CA MET A 1 -5.39 -3.75 -0.19
C MET A 1 -5.66 -2.26 -0.08
N VAL A 2 -4.95 -1.47 -0.85
CA VAL A 2 -5.09 0.00 -0.86
C VAL A 2 -5.25 0.51 -2.28
N GLU A 3 -5.80 1.70 -2.43
CA GLU A 3 -5.88 2.42 -3.70
C GLU A 3 -5.00 3.67 -3.61
N ILE A 4 -4.26 3.94 -4.68
CA ILE A 4 -3.40 5.11 -4.76
C ILE A 4 -4.23 6.31 -5.24
N ILE A 5 -4.21 7.40 -4.47
CA ILE A 5 -5.05 8.58 -4.74
C ILE A 5 -4.30 9.76 -5.34
N SER A 6 -2.97 9.71 -5.38
CA SER A 6 -2.18 10.80 -5.96
C SER A 6 -0.87 10.28 -6.55
N GLY A 7 -0.26 11.06 -7.44
CA GLY A 7 1.00 10.74 -8.10
C GLY A 7 0.81 10.00 -9.40
N LYS A 8 1.93 9.43 -9.91
CA LYS A 8 1.96 8.72 -11.20
C LYS A 8 1.04 7.50 -11.24
N ASP A 9 0.87 6.84 -10.10
CA ASP A 9 0.11 5.59 -9.98
C ASP A 9 -1.33 5.81 -9.50
N ARG A 10 -1.80 7.04 -9.57
CA ARG A 10 -3.17 7.39 -9.18
C ARG A 10 -4.20 6.45 -9.81
N GLY A 11 -5.08 5.91 -9.00
CA GLY A 11 -6.11 4.96 -9.43
C GLY A 11 -5.69 3.51 -9.41
N LYS A 12 -4.39 3.21 -9.22
CA LYS A 12 -3.93 1.83 -9.09
C LYS A 12 -4.28 1.27 -7.71
N GLN A 13 -4.52 -0.01 -7.68
CA GLN A 13 -4.82 -0.76 -6.46
C GLN A 13 -3.73 -1.81 -6.26
N GLY A 14 -3.41 -2.10 -5.01
CA GLY A 14 -2.41 -3.10 -4.73
C GLY A 14 -2.43 -3.53 -3.27
N LYS A 15 -1.74 -4.64 -3.01
CA LYS A 15 -1.58 -5.18 -1.68
C LYS A 15 -0.38 -4.53 -1.01
N VAL A 16 -0.53 -4.16 0.27
CA VAL A 16 0.58 -3.63 1.07
C VAL A 16 1.54 -4.77 1.40
N LEU A 17 2.79 -4.64 0.97
CA LEU A 17 3.85 -5.61 1.21
C LEU A 17 4.59 -5.34 2.52
N ARG A 18 4.76 -4.07 2.87
CA ARG A 18 5.48 -3.64 4.07
C ARG A 18 4.95 -2.30 4.53
N ALA A 19 4.95 -2.08 5.83
CA ALA A 19 4.58 -0.81 6.43
C ALA A 19 5.66 -0.34 7.39
N SER A 20 5.93 0.97 7.38
CA SER A 20 6.88 1.62 8.29
C SER A 20 6.17 2.73 9.05
N PRO A 21 5.51 2.42 10.18
CA PRO A 21 4.72 3.43 10.90
C PRO A 21 5.51 4.66 11.33
N LYS A 22 6.76 4.49 11.71
CA LYS A 22 7.62 5.61 12.13
C LYS A 22 7.88 6.61 11.00
N LEU A 23 7.96 6.14 9.76
CA LEU A 23 8.19 6.97 8.58
C LEU A 23 6.89 7.36 7.89
N GLU A 24 5.77 6.84 8.34
CA GLU A 24 4.44 7.00 7.73
C GLU A 24 4.44 6.61 6.25
N LYS A 25 5.19 5.54 5.92
CA LYS A 25 5.33 5.03 4.55
C LYS A 25 4.94 3.57 4.46
N ILE A 26 4.43 3.20 3.29
CA ILE A 26 4.11 1.82 2.96
C ILE A 26 4.66 1.45 1.60
N VAL A 27 4.93 0.16 1.41
CA VAL A 27 5.32 -0.40 0.12
C VAL A 27 4.13 -1.19 -0.42
N VAL A 28 3.68 -0.84 -1.62
CA VAL A 28 2.53 -1.46 -2.27
C VAL A 28 2.98 -2.21 -3.50
N GLU A 29 2.49 -3.43 -3.67
CA GLU A 29 2.82 -4.27 -4.82
C GLU A 29 2.40 -3.60 -6.14
N GLY A 30 3.33 -3.55 -7.09
CA GLY A 30 3.09 -2.99 -8.42
C GLY A 30 3.00 -1.47 -8.50
N VAL A 31 3.25 -0.76 -7.39
CA VAL A 31 3.12 0.69 -7.29
C VAL A 31 4.47 1.33 -6.96
N ALA A 32 4.72 2.51 -7.51
CA ALA A 32 5.96 3.27 -7.32
C ALA A 32 7.19 2.43 -7.67
N LEU A 33 7.11 1.71 -8.76
CA LEU A 33 8.20 0.86 -9.23
C LEU A 33 9.41 1.69 -9.63
N ARG A 34 10.58 1.31 -9.14
CA ARG A 34 11.85 1.93 -9.49
C ARG A 34 12.83 0.88 -9.95
N LYS A 35 13.59 1.21 -10.98
CA LYS A 35 14.69 0.38 -11.45
C LYS A 35 15.88 0.59 -10.52
N LYS A 36 16.39 -0.48 -9.96
CA LYS A 36 17.56 -0.44 -9.10
C LYS A 36 18.68 -1.25 -9.72
N HIS A 37 19.82 -0.60 -9.89
CA HIS A 37 21.01 -1.27 -10.39
C HIS A 37 21.72 -1.93 -9.23
N ARG A 38 21.86 -3.26 -9.30
CA ARG A 38 22.64 -4.01 -8.32
C ARG A 38 24.06 -4.15 -8.82
N ARG A 39 25.01 -3.77 -7.97
CA ARG A 39 26.42 -4.00 -8.24
C ARG A 39 26.75 -5.48 -8.15
N PRO A 40 27.67 -6.01 -9.04
CA PRO A 40 28.11 -7.39 -8.90
C PRO A 40 28.83 -7.60 -7.57
N ARG A 41 28.54 -8.69 -6.90
CA ARG A 41 29.14 -9.04 -5.61
C ARG A 41 30.50 -9.68 -5.77
N ARG A 42 30.78 -10.26 -6.92
CA ARG A 42 32.02 -10.94 -7.25
C ARG A 42 32.62 -10.36 -8.53
N GLN A 43 33.94 -10.40 -8.61
CA GLN A 43 34.65 -10.03 -9.83
C GLN A 43 34.19 -10.93 -10.98
N GLY A 44 33.88 -10.31 -12.12
CA GLY A 44 33.40 -11.03 -13.29
C GLY A 44 31.89 -11.23 -13.37
N GLN A 45 31.13 -10.89 -12.33
CA GLN A 45 29.66 -10.90 -12.38
C GLN A 45 29.15 -9.65 -13.07
N LYS A 46 28.11 -9.80 -13.88
CA LYS A 46 27.40 -8.66 -14.45
C LYS A 46 26.46 -8.07 -13.42
N GLY A 47 26.35 -6.73 -13.39
CA GLY A 47 25.35 -6.07 -12.58
C GLY A 47 23.95 -6.41 -13.07
N GLU A 48 22.96 -6.35 -12.17
CA GLU A 48 21.56 -6.61 -12.47
C GLU A 48 20.76 -5.33 -12.35
N VAL A 49 19.74 -5.19 -13.20
CA VAL A 49 18.73 -4.16 -13.07
C VAL A 49 17.46 -4.84 -12.54
N VAL A 50 17.05 -4.43 -11.34
CA VAL A 50 15.87 -5.00 -10.69
C VAL A 50 14.81 -3.91 -10.55
N THR A 51 13.56 -4.24 -10.90
CA THR A 51 12.43 -3.34 -10.69
C THR A 51 11.76 -3.70 -9.37
N LEU A 52 11.78 -2.77 -8.42
CA LEU A 52 11.25 -2.97 -7.08
C LEU A 52 10.26 -1.86 -6.72
N PRO A 53 9.19 -2.18 -5.99
CA PRO A 53 8.32 -1.13 -5.47
C PRO A 53 9.07 -0.31 -4.40
N SER A 54 8.91 1.01 -4.45
CA SER A 54 9.50 1.92 -3.47
C SER A 54 8.47 2.38 -2.45
N PRO A 55 8.89 2.79 -1.25
CA PRO A 55 7.98 3.30 -0.23
C PRO A 55 7.25 4.56 -0.70
N ILE A 56 5.97 4.65 -0.36
CA ILE A 56 5.16 5.84 -0.60
C ILE A 56 4.54 6.30 0.72
N HIS A 57 4.24 7.60 0.82
CA HIS A 57 3.62 8.14 2.01
C HIS A 57 2.18 7.64 2.13
N VAL A 58 1.78 7.27 3.34
CA VAL A 58 0.46 6.69 3.59
C VAL A 58 -0.69 7.63 3.24
N SER A 59 -0.46 8.95 3.31
CA SER A 59 -1.46 9.95 2.91
C SER A 59 -1.83 9.90 1.42
N ASN A 60 -1.00 9.27 0.60
CA ASN A 60 -1.25 9.08 -0.83
C ASN A 60 -2.09 7.85 -1.13
N THR A 61 -2.58 7.16 -0.11
CA THR A 61 -3.33 5.93 -0.25
C THR A 61 -4.62 5.97 0.57
N MET A 62 -5.59 5.16 0.16
CA MET A 62 -6.81 4.89 0.93
C MET A 62 -7.04 3.39 0.97
N LEU A 63 -7.67 2.91 2.05
CA LEU A 63 -8.05 1.51 2.12
C LEU A 63 -9.09 1.20 1.05
N PHE A 64 -8.89 0.09 0.36
CA PHE A 64 -9.80 -0.35 -0.70
C PHE A 64 -10.95 -1.14 -0.10
N CYS A 65 -12.18 -0.74 -0.43
CA CYS A 65 -13.38 -1.47 -0.06
C CYS A 65 -13.88 -2.29 -1.24
N LYS A 66 -13.93 -3.62 -1.08
CA LYS A 66 -14.41 -4.53 -2.12
C LYS A 66 -15.87 -4.29 -2.48
N ASN A 67 -16.68 -3.91 -1.50
CA ASN A 67 -18.11 -3.65 -1.71
C ASN A 67 -18.36 -2.37 -2.48
N CYS A 68 -17.59 -1.32 -2.20
CA CYS A 68 -17.66 -0.05 -2.92
C CYS A 68 -16.80 -0.03 -4.18
N ASN A 69 -15.91 -1.02 -4.34
CA ASN A 69 -14.97 -1.16 -5.45
C ASN A 69 -14.10 0.10 -5.66
N ARG A 70 -13.67 0.73 -4.56
CA ARG A 70 -12.81 1.92 -4.59
C ARG A 70 -12.14 2.16 -3.24
N GLY A 71 -11.21 3.10 -3.21
CA GLY A 71 -10.63 3.60 -1.98
C GLY A 71 -11.66 4.36 -1.15
N VAL A 72 -11.70 4.11 0.15
CA VAL A 72 -12.68 4.70 1.06
C VAL A 72 -12.02 5.17 2.34
N ARG A 73 -12.65 6.11 3.00
CA ARG A 73 -12.29 6.49 4.36
C ARG A 73 -12.83 5.44 5.32
N VAL A 74 -12.06 5.16 6.37
CA VAL A 74 -12.45 4.17 7.36
C VAL A 74 -12.89 4.83 8.66
N GLY A 75 -13.86 4.21 9.30
CA GLY A 75 -14.24 4.48 10.67
C GLY A 75 -13.96 3.24 11.51
N TYR A 76 -14.34 3.32 12.78
CA TYR A 76 -14.17 2.22 13.72
C TYR A 76 -15.49 1.92 14.38
N GLN A 77 -15.74 0.64 14.60
CA GLN A 77 -16.89 0.18 15.36
C GLN A 77 -16.39 -0.66 16.53
N ILE A 78 -16.92 -0.40 17.72
CA ILE A 78 -16.61 -1.18 18.91
C ILE A 78 -17.69 -2.25 19.06
N LEU A 79 -17.28 -3.51 19.09
CA LEU A 79 -18.17 -4.64 19.29
C LEU A 79 -18.51 -4.80 20.77
N GLU A 80 -19.55 -5.57 21.06
CA GLU A 80 -20.01 -5.83 22.44
C GLU A 80 -18.93 -6.47 23.33
N ASP A 81 -18.04 -7.26 22.72
CA ASP A 81 -16.91 -7.88 23.40
C ASP A 81 -15.73 -6.94 23.64
N GLY A 82 -15.84 -5.66 23.25
CA GLY A 82 -14.78 -4.66 23.38
C GLY A 82 -13.80 -4.59 22.23
N LYS A 83 -13.92 -5.44 21.23
CA LYS A 83 -13.03 -5.40 20.07
C LYS A 83 -13.38 -4.24 19.16
N LYS A 84 -12.33 -3.61 18.61
CA LYS A 84 -12.44 -2.50 17.68
C LYS A 84 -12.16 -3.01 16.26
N ILE A 85 -13.09 -2.79 15.35
CA ILE A 85 -12.92 -3.17 13.94
C ILE A 85 -12.94 -1.94 13.05
N ARG A 86 -12.26 -2.04 11.90
CA ARG A 86 -12.32 -0.99 10.89
C ARG A 86 -13.51 -1.26 9.99
N ILE A 87 -14.24 -0.19 9.68
CA ILE A 87 -15.38 -0.26 8.77
C ILE A 87 -15.26 0.80 7.69
N CYS A 88 -15.82 0.51 6.52
CA CYS A 88 -15.97 1.49 5.46
C CYS A 88 -17.06 2.49 5.85
N LYS A 89 -16.77 3.80 5.81
CA LYS A 89 -17.77 4.82 6.15
C LYS A 89 -18.93 4.89 5.19
N LYS A 90 -18.78 4.36 3.97
CA LYS A 90 -19.85 4.39 2.96
C LYS A 90 -20.81 3.23 3.07
N CYS A 91 -20.30 2.01 3.13
CA CYS A 91 -21.11 0.80 3.17
C CYS A 91 -21.21 0.17 4.55
N LYS A 92 -20.41 0.67 5.51
CA LYS A 92 -20.34 0.19 6.90
C LYS A 92 -19.96 -1.28 7.06
N ASN A 93 -19.34 -1.84 6.04
CA ASN A 93 -18.78 -3.19 6.12
C ASN A 93 -17.34 -3.15 6.61
N GLU A 94 -16.90 -4.24 7.23
CA GLU A 94 -15.52 -4.37 7.69
C GLU A 94 -14.54 -4.36 6.51
N VAL A 95 -13.43 -3.64 6.67
CA VAL A 95 -12.36 -3.56 5.67
C VAL A 95 -10.98 -3.88 6.23
#